data_7f45fe7c12f4e6076f89de7d94313ca6
#
_entry.id   7f45fe7c12f4e6076f89de7d94313ca6
#
_cell.length_a   1.000
_cell.length_b   1.000
_cell.length_c   1.000
_cell.angle_alpha   90.00
_cell.angle_beta   90.00
_cell.angle_gamma   90.00
#
_symmetry.space_group_name_H-M   'P 1'
#
loop_
_entity.id
_entity.type
_entity.pdbx_description
1 polymer ?
#
loop_
_entity_poly.entity_id
_entity_poly.type
_entity_poly.pdbx_seq_one_letter_code
_entity_poly.pdbx_strand_id
1 'polypeptide(L)'
;HPELLDINFIDSSGGASGGRDWLHCNGIDYNEALDQIAISCKNTNEIYIIDHSTTTEQAAGHTGGNSGMGGDILYRYGNPESYQRGGPEDQKLFAQHDVRWIENGYPGEGNLMIFNNGNGREILYSSVDVIETPINGYTYIISENETYGPANLSWEWSIGTDMYSSAISGSTRLANGNTLITFGMQGTLIEVNLNGDIVWKYISPVNNLGIMNQGDSIFEGNGNKVFKVERYDAYHPALKSRILTTGDYIETWLDQCPDDHLV
;
A
#
# COMPACT_ATOMS: atom_id res chain seq x y z
N HIS A 1 23.00 10.65 -7.88
CA HIS A 1 22.93 9.19 -7.96
C HIS A 1 21.52 8.69 -7.58
N PRO A 2 20.53 8.87 -8.48
CA PRO A 2 19.15 8.42 -8.21
C PRO A 2 19.01 6.88 -8.14
N GLU A 3 20.00 6.16 -8.65
CA GLU A 3 20.16 4.70 -8.58
C GLU A 3 20.62 4.21 -7.20
N LEU A 4 21.01 5.13 -6.30
CA LEU A 4 21.48 4.81 -4.95
C LEU A 4 20.62 5.47 -3.88
N LEU A 5 20.68 4.95 -2.65
CA LEU A 5 20.05 5.56 -1.47
C LEU A 5 20.99 6.59 -0.83
N ASP A 6 20.48 7.79 -0.56
CA ASP A 6 21.16 8.75 0.31
C ASP A 6 20.90 8.38 1.77
N ILE A 7 21.91 7.76 2.39
CA ILE A 7 21.84 7.32 3.80
C ILE A 7 21.76 8.49 4.80
N ASN A 8 22.07 9.73 4.36
CA ASN A 8 22.02 10.91 5.22
C ASN A 8 20.67 11.63 5.13
N PHE A 9 19.84 11.33 4.14
CA PHE A 9 18.57 12.02 3.92
C PHE A 9 17.60 11.87 5.11
N ILE A 10 17.56 10.69 5.72
CA ILE A 10 16.62 10.37 6.81
C ILE A 10 17.17 10.78 8.18
N ASP A 11 18.48 10.93 8.35
CA ASP A 11 19.11 11.18 9.65
C ASP A 11 18.70 12.53 10.25
N SER A 12 18.47 13.53 9.43
CA SER A 12 18.05 14.86 9.88
C SER A 12 16.59 14.93 10.34
N SER A 13 15.74 14.00 9.91
CA SER A 13 14.31 13.97 10.25
C SER A 13 14.01 13.09 11.46
N GLY A 14 15.01 12.38 12.00
CA GLY A 14 14.86 11.52 13.17
C GLY A 14 13.70 10.56 13.03
N GLY A 15 13.84 9.53 12.24
CA GLY A 15 12.83 8.45 12.22
C GLY A 15 12.38 8.15 13.65
N ALA A 16 11.12 7.87 13.88
CA ALA A 16 10.44 7.78 15.19
C ALA A 16 11.16 6.91 16.25
N SER A 17 12.25 6.24 15.88
CA SER A 17 13.05 5.33 16.69
C SER A 17 14.47 5.83 16.97
N GLY A 18 14.78 7.11 16.75
CA GLY A 18 16.12 7.66 17.00
C GLY A 18 17.20 6.96 16.15
N GLY A 19 16.95 6.79 14.84
CA GLY A 19 17.88 6.22 13.87
C GLY A 19 17.94 4.68 13.82
N ARG A 20 17.15 3.97 14.63
CA ARG A 20 17.13 2.50 14.64
C ARG A 20 16.21 1.90 13.58
N ASP A 21 15.14 2.58 13.22
CA ASP A 21 14.16 2.19 12.21
C ASP A 21 14.33 3.09 10.98
N TRP A 22 15.42 2.89 10.30
CA TRP A 22 15.89 3.81 9.27
C TRP A 22 14.95 3.90 8.06
N LEU A 23 14.62 2.78 7.41
CA LEU A 23 13.76 2.75 6.22
C LEU A 23 12.27 2.55 6.56
N HIS A 24 11.99 1.80 7.61
CA HIS A 24 10.63 1.36 7.93
C HIS A 24 9.91 0.75 6.73
N CYS A 25 10.52 -0.31 6.14
CA CYS A 25 9.91 -1.02 5.03
C CYS A 25 8.67 -1.76 5.53
N ASN A 26 7.52 -1.48 4.91
CA ASN A 26 6.20 -1.91 5.39
C ASN A 26 5.34 -2.59 4.32
N GLY A 27 5.87 -2.75 3.12
CA GLY A 27 5.24 -3.46 2.00
C GLY A 27 6.32 -4.07 1.11
N ILE A 28 6.04 -5.26 0.62
CA ILE A 28 6.87 -5.98 -0.35
C ILE A 28 5.94 -6.75 -1.29
N ASP A 29 6.24 -6.72 -2.57
CA ASP A 29 5.57 -7.51 -3.58
C ASP A 29 6.56 -8.00 -4.63
N TYR A 30 6.26 -9.13 -5.28
CA TYR A 30 7.11 -9.78 -6.25
C TYR A 30 6.39 -9.93 -7.59
N ASN A 31 7.00 -9.44 -8.65
CA ASN A 31 6.54 -9.61 -10.02
C ASN A 31 7.31 -10.74 -10.69
N GLU A 32 6.66 -11.90 -10.83
CA GLU A 32 7.28 -13.09 -11.41
C GLU A 32 7.67 -12.90 -12.90
N ALA A 33 6.87 -12.15 -13.68
CA ALA A 33 7.13 -11.94 -15.11
C ALA A 33 8.36 -11.05 -15.35
N LEU A 34 8.62 -10.10 -14.46
CA LEU A 34 9.78 -9.19 -14.51
C LEU A 34 10.95 -9.70 -13.68
N ASP A 35 10.72 -10.66 -12.78
CA ASP A 35 11.65 -11.09 -11.75
C ASP A 35 12.17 -9.90 -10.94
N GLN A 36 11.22 -9.06 -10.45
CA GLN A 36 11.50 -7.82 -9.73
C GLN A 36 10.73 -7.77 -8.41
N ILE A 37 11.28 -7.08 -7.43
CA ILE A 37 10.66 -6.83 -6.12
C ILE A 37 10.37 -5.35 -5.97
N ALA A 38 9.13 -5.01 -5.59
CA ALA A 38 8.74 -3.68 -5.13
C ALA A 38 8.77 -3.62 -3.61
N ILE A 39 9.30 -2.55 -3.05
CA ILE A 39 9.43 -2.32 -1.61
C ILE A 39 8.88 -0.93 -1.27
N SER A 40 7.98 -0.85 -0.29
CA SER A 40 7.50 0.43 0.26
C SER A 40 8.31 0.78 1.50
N CYS A 41 8.98 1.93 1.49
CA CYS A 41 9.80 2.45 2.59
C CYS A 41 9.20 3.75 3.13
N LYS A 42 8.52 3.65 4.27
CA LYS A 42 7.73 4.75 4.87
C LYS A 42 8.57 5.98 5.19
N ASN A 43 9.77 5.79 5.76
CA ASN A 43 10.56 6.92 6.26
C ASN A 43 11.22 7.75 5.16
N THR A 44 11.39 7.18 3.97
CA THR A 44 11.80 7.93 2.77
C THR A 44 10.62 8.53 2.02
N ASN A 45 9.39 8.11 2.34
CA ASN A 45 8.19 8.39 1.54
C ASN A 45 8.32 7.91 0.09
N GLU A 46 8.93 6.74 -0.10
CA GLU A 46 9.19 6.18 -1.43
C GLU A 46 8.84 4.71 -1.52
N ILE A 47 8.60 4.27 -2.74
CA ILE A 47 8.69 2.88 -3.15
C ILE A 47 9.95 2.70 -3.99
N TYR A 48 10.53 1.50 -3.94
CA TYR A 48 11.67 1.10 -4.75
C TYR A 48 11.35 -0.18 -5.51
N ILE A 49 11.86 -0.30 -6.73
CA ILE A 49 11.90 -1.57 -7.47
C ILE A 49 13.36 -1.98 -7.63
N ILE A 50 13.64 -3.23 -7.33
CA ILE A 50 14.97 -3.85 -7.45
C ILE A 50 14.90 -5.10 -8.32
N ASP A 51 16.03 -5.46 -8.94
CA ASP A 51 16.18 -6.67 -9.75
C ASP A 51 16.39 -7.89 -8.86
N HIS A 52 15.44 -8.83 -8.87
CA HIS A 52 15.54 -10.09 -8.12
C HIS A 52 16.32 -11.16 -8.88
N SER A 53 16.50 -11.02 -10.20
CA SER A 53 17.19 -12.00 -11.06
C SER A 53 18.73 -12.03 -10.85
N THR A 54 19.26 -11.17 -9.99
CA THR A 54 20.70 -11.05 -9.70
C THR A 54 21.23 -12.18 -8.85
N THR A 55 22.47 -12.62 -9.10
CA THR A 55 23.23 -13.41 -8.12
C THR A 55 23.69 -12.50 -6.96
N THR A 56 24.16 -13.11 -5.86
CA THR A 56 24.69 -12.36 -4.71
C THR A 56 25.85 -11.42 -5.12
N GLU A 57 26.70 -11.88 -6.02
CA GLU A 57 27.84 -11.10 -6.51
C GLU A 57 27.37 -9.93 -7.38
N GLN A 58 26.36 -10.15 -8.22
CA GLN A 58 25.77 -9.09 -9.06
C GLN A 58 25.03 -8.06 -8.20
N ALA A 59 24.27 -8.52 -7.20
CA ALA A 59 23.55 -7.64 -6.28
C ALA A 59 24.48 -6.74 -5.43
N ALA A 60 25.74 -7.14 -5.25
CA ALA A 60 26.75 -6.34 -4.56
C ALA A 60 27.42 -5.28 -5.47
N GLY A 61 27.08 -5.23 -6.75
CA GLY A 61 27.65 -4.35 -7.75
C GLY A 61 26.59 -3.62 -8.57
N HIS A 62 27.05 -2.99 -9.65
CA HIS A 62 26.23 -2.13 -10.53
C HIS A 62 25.97 -2.77 -11.90
N THR A 63 26.18 -4.07 -12.05
CA THR A 63 26.01 -4.77 -13.33
C THR A 63 25.47 -6.19 -13.11
N GLY A 64 24.71 -6.70 -14.08
CA GLY A 64 24.13 -8.04 -14.05
C GLY A 64 22.64 -8.03 -13.74
N GLY A 65 22.06 -9.23 -13.65
CA GLY A 65 20.61 -9.43 -13.63
C GLY A 65 19.96 -9.16 -15.00
N ASN A 66 18.64 -9.29 -15.08
CA ASN A 66 17.88 -9.02 -16.30
C ASN A 66 17.92 -7.54 -16.70
N SER A 67 18.03 -6.65 -15.74
CA SER A 67 18.12 -5.20 -15.95
C SER A 67 19.50 -4.76 -16.46
N GLY A 68 20.53 -5.54 -16.17
CA GLY A 68 21.95 -5.15 -16.37
C GLY A 68 22.50 -4.20 -15.32
N MET A 69 21.71 -3.82 -14.29
CA MET A 69 22.06 -2.81 -13.30
C MET A 69 22.51 -3.39 -11.95
N GLY A 70 22.57 -4.72 -11.82
CA GLY A 70 23.00 -5.36 -10.59
C GLY A 70 22.07 -5.05 -9.42
N GLY A 71 22.63 -4.57 -8.30
CA GLY A 71 21.87 -4.24 -7.10
C GLY A 71 21.37 -2.80 -7.02
N ASP A 72 21.52 -2.01 -8.09
CA ASP A 72 21.02 -0.64 -8.13
C ASP A 72 19.48 -0.60 -8.13
N ILE A 73 18.94 0.52 -7.65
CA ILE A 73 17.50 0.76 -7.70
C ILE A 73 17.08 0.98 -9.16
N LEU A 74 16.18 0.14 -9.67
CA LEU A 74 15.67 0.24 -11.04
C LEU A 74 14.68 1.39 -11.21
N TYR A 75 13.83 1.59 -10.19
CA TYR A 75 12.78 2.58 -10.16
C TYR A 75 12.50 3.02 -8.73
N ARG A 76 12.16 4.30 -8.59
CA ARG A 76 11.72 4.85 -7.32
C ARG A 76 10.62 5.89 -7.56
N TYR A 77 9.69 6.00 -6.61
CA TYR A 77 8.58 6.94 -6.71
C TYR A 77 8.15 7.40 -5.33
N GLY A 78 7.84 8.69 -5.21
CA GLY A 78 7.21 9.23 -4.01
C GLY A 78 7.83 10.51 -3.50
N ASN A 79 9.15 10.56 -3.28
CA ASN A 79 9.83 11.72 -2.74
C ASN A 79 11.13 12.03 -3.50
N PRO A 80 11.07 12.89 -4.54
CA PRO A 80 12.23 13.19 -5.35
C PRO A 80 13.30 14.02 -4.63
N GLU A 81 12.99 14.66 -3.51
CA GLU A 81 13.99 15.35 -2.69
C GLU A 81 15.06 14.38 -2.17
N SER A 82 14.69 13.12 -1.88
CA SER A 82 15.59 12.07 -1.35
C SER A 82 16.73 11.70 -2.30
N TYR A 83 16.61 12.01 -3.59
CA TYR A 83 17.64 11.81 -4.60
C TYR A 83 17.99 13.08 -5.38
N GLN A 84 17.71 14.26 -4.77
CA GLN A 84 18.13 15.58 -5.24
C GLN A 84 17.61 15.96 -6.62
N ARG A 85 16.37 15.54 -6.94
CA ARG A 85 15.69 15.84 -8.20
C ARG A 85 14.34 16.50 -8.05
N GLY A 86 14.13 17.18 -6.94
CA GLY A 86 12.91 17.91 -6.63
C GLY A 86 12.97 18.54 -5.26
N GLY A 87 11.89 19.24 -4.88
CA GLY A 87 11.69 19.80 -3.56
C GLY A 87 10.52 19.16 -2.83
N PRO A 88 10.18 19.66 -1.63
CA PRO A 88 9.05 19.17 -0.84
C PRO A 88 7.71 19.23 -1.58
N GLU A 89 7.56 20.18 -2.53
CA GLU A 89 6.37 20.37 -3.35
C GLU A 89 6.15 19.25 -4.38
N ASP A 90 7.22 18.51 -4.72
CA ASP A 90 7.18 17.41 -5.69
C ASP A 90 6.85 16.07 -5.04
N GLN A 91 6.78 16.04 -3.70
CA GLN A 91 6.47 14.82 -2.95
C GLN A 91 5.07 14.30 -3.28
N LYS A 92 4.95 13.01 -3.59
CA LYS A 92 3.70 12.32 -3.97
C LYS A 92 3.20 11.39 -2.86
N LEU A 93 4.10 10.68 -2.17
CA LEU A 93 3.76 9.72 -1.13
C LEU A 93 4.04 10.28 0.25
N PHE A 94 3.17 9.95 1.20
CA PHE A 94 3.20 10.46 2.57
C PHE A 94 2.97 9.32 3.55
N ALA A 95 4.05 8.74 4.06
CA ALA A 95 4.07 7.61 4.99
C ALA A 95 3.29 6.38 4.48
N GLN A 96 3.34 6.12 3.19
CA GLN A 96 2.61 5.09 2.47
C GLN A 96 2.89 3.67 3.01
N HIS A 97 1.97 2.75 2.70
CA HIS A 97 2.05 1.32 2.98
C HIS A 97 1.63 0.48 1.78
N ASP A 98 1.99 -0.81 1.81
CA ASP A 98 1.40 -1.89 0.99
C ASP A 98 1.48 -1.63 -0.51
N VAL A 99 2.69 -1.41 -1.05
CA VAL A 99 2.90 -1.39 -2.50
C VAL A 99 2.64 -2.78 -3.09
N ARG A 100 1.91 -2.84 -4.22
CA ARG A 100 1.62 -4.07 -4.96
C ARG A 100 1.56 -3.84 -6.45
N TRP A 101 1.95 -4.81 -7.25
CA TRP A 101 1.50 -4.89 -8.63
C TRP A 101 0.05 -5.34 -8.68
N ILE A 102 -0.72 -4.74 -9.59
CA ILE A 102 -2.04 -5.28 -9.96
C ILE A 102 -1.81 -6.53 -10.80
N GLU A 103 -2.42 -7.63 -10.37
CA GLU A 103 -2.24 -8.94 -10.98
C GLU A 103 -2.71 -8.99 -12.45
N ASN A 104 -2.10 -9.88 -13.22
CA ASN A 104 -2.47 -10.11 -14.61
C ASN A 104 -3.94 -10.55 -14.71
N GLY A 105 -4.65 -9.98 -15.70
CA GLY A 105 -6.07 -10.22 -15.91
C GLY A 105 -7.00 -9.30 -15.10
N TYR A 106 -6.47 -8.46 -14.22
CA TYR A 106 -7.27 -7.49 -13.46
C TYR A 106 -7.16 -6.08 -14.08
N PRO A 107 -8.20 -5.24 -13.94
CA PRO A 107 -8.15 -3.87 -14.47
C PRO A 107 -6.97 -3.09 -13.89
N GLY A 108 -6.12 -2.59 -14.80
CA GLY A 108 -4.87 -1.92 -14.46
C GLY A 108 -3.69 -2.86 -14.25
N GLU A 109 -3.75 -4.12 -14.76
CA GLU A 109 -2.67 -5.10 -14.67
C GLU A 109 -1.30 -4.50 -14.96
N GLY A 110 -0.29 -4.89 -14.18
CA GLY A 110 1.08 -4.42 -14.29
C GLY A 110 1.36 -3.05 -13.69
N ASN A 111 0.33 -2.26 -13.36
CA ASN A 111 0.48 -1.01 -12.61
C ASN A 111 0.77 -1.29 -11.14
N LEU A 112 1.41 -0.34 -10.46
CA LEU A 112 1.57 -0.38 -9.01
C LEU A 112 0.39 0.28 -8.30
N MET A 113 -0.13 -0.37 -7.27
CA MET A 113 -1.14 0.14 -6.35
C MET A 113 -0.50 0.39 -5.00
N ILE A 114 -0.79 1.53 -4.38
CA ILE A 114 -0.14 1.99 -3.15
C ILE A 114 -1.21 2.57 -2.23
N PHE A 115 -1.22 2.18 -0.96
CA PHE A 115 -2.01 2.89 0.04
C PHE A 115 -1.21 4.07 0.56
N ASN A 116 -1.59 5.29 0.16
CA ASN A 116 -0.94 6.52 0.57
C ASN A 116 -1.62 7.06 1.84
N ASN A 117 -0.99 6.84 2.99
CA ASN A 117 -1.56 7.19 4.29
C ASN A 117 -1.86 8.69 4.43
N GLY A 118 -1.06 9.54 3.77
CA GLY A 118 -1.26 10.99 3.83
C GLY A 118 -0.74 11.64 5.10
N ASN A 119 0.06 10.92 5.90
CA ASN A 119 0.65 11.45 7.13
C ASN A 119 1.83 12.38 6.79
N GLY A 120 1.60 13.68 6.91
CA GLY A 120 2.51 14.73 6.47
C GLY A 120 1.94 15.64 5.38
N ARG A 121 0.77 15.32 4.82
CA ARG A 121 0.01 16.25 3.97
C ARG A 121 -0.47 17.45 4.80
N GLU A 122 -0.58 18.61 4.18
CA GLU A 122 -1.15 19.82 4.81
C GLU A 122 -2.60 19.57 5.27
N ILE A 123 -3.39 18.89 4.44
CA ILE A 123 -4.73 18.38 4.78
C ILE A 123 -4.63 16.87 4.90
N LEU A 124 -4.93 16.34 6.09
CA LEU A 124 -4.79 14.92 6.37
C LEU A 124 -5.93 14.11 5.75
N TYR A 125 -5.62 13.28 4.79
CA TYR A 125 -6.49 12.25 4.20
C TYR A 125 -5.65 11.12 3.64
N SER A 126 -6.23 9.93 3.52
CA SER A 126 -5.59 8.80 2.87
C SER A 126 -6.19 8.57 1.49
N SER A 127 -5.36 8.04 0.58
CA SER A 127 -5.76 7.66 -0.77
C SER A 127 -5.22 6.29 -1.16
N VAL A 128 -5.86 5.67 -2.15
CA VAL A 128 -5.29 4.56 -2.90
C VAL A 128 -4.84 5.11 -4.24
N ASP A 129 -3.55 5.06 -4.47
CA ASP A 129 -2.92 5.60 -5.66
C ASP A 129 -2.49 4.46 -6.58
N VAL A 130 -2.85 4.54 -7.87
CA VAL A 130 -2.38 3.61 -8.91
C VAL A 130 -1.52 4.36 -9.90
N ILE A 131 -0.32 3.84 -10.14
CA ILE A 131 0.65 4.43 -11.06
C ILE A 131 1.01 3.45 -12.18
N GLU A 132 1.04 3.96 -13.40
CA GLU A 132 1.60 3.27 -14.55
C GLU A 132 3.09 3.62 -14.64
N THR A 133 3.95 2.65 -14.31
CA THR A 133 5.39 2.88 -14.29
C THR A 133 5.95 3.02 -15.71
N PRO A 134 6.96 3.89 -15.94
CA PRO A 134 7.56 4.08 -17.28
C PRO A 134 8.52 2.94 -17.62
N ILE A 135 8.02 1.71 -17.61
CA ILE A 135 8.80 0.49 -17.84
C ILE A 135 9.28 0.38 -19.29
N ASN A 136 10.51 -0.09 -19.49
CA ASN A 136 11.10 -0.41 -20.78
C ASN A 136 11.91 -1.71 -20.69
N GLY A 137 11.29 -2.82 -21.05
CA GLY A 137 11.86 -4.14 -20.82
C GLY A 137 11.99 -4.45 -19.33
N TYR A 138 13.21 -4.59 -18.82
CA TYR A 138 13.50 -4.83 -17.41
C TYR A 138 13.99 -3.58 -16.66
N THR A 139 13.93 -2.40 -17.31
CA THR A 139 14.38 -1.12 -16.75
C THR A 139 13.25 -0.10 -16.80
N TYR A 140 13.49 1.10 -16.26
CA TYR A 140 12.51 2.18 -16.21
C TYR A 140 13.11 3.44 -16.82
N ILE A 141 12.29 4.15 -17.60
CA ILE A 141 12.74 5.37 -18.28
C ILE A 141 12.80 6.50 -17.25
N ILE A 142 13.93 7.16 -17.20
CA ILE A 142 14.13 8.42 -16.48
C ILE A 142 14.91 9.37 -17.39
N SER A 143 14.41 10.58 -17.55
CA SER A 143 15.14 11.64 -18.24
C SER A 143 16.26 12.17 -17.35
N GLU A 144 17.34 12.63 -17.98
CA GLU A 144 18.46 13.22 -17.25
C GLU A 144 17.99 14.44 -16.45
N ASN A 145 18.33 14.46 -15.16
CA ASN A 145 17.97 15.49 -14.19
C ASN A 145 16.45 15.65 -13.90
N GLU A 146 15.60 14.76 -14.36
CA GLU A 146 14.18 14.73 -14.03
C GLU A 146 13.85 13.76 -12.89
N THR A 147 12.67 13.91 -12.32
CA THR A 147 12.11 12.96 -11.34
C THR A 147 11.64 11.69 -12.06
N TYR A 148 11.61 10.57 -11.36
CA TYR A 148 10.91 9.39 -11.87
C TYR A 148 9.42 9.70 -12.01
N GLY A 149 8.88 9.44 -13.21
CA GLY A 149 7.45 9.51 -13.47
C GLY A 149 6.67 8.29 -12.92
N PRO A 150 5.35 8.28 -13.04
CA PRO A 150 4.55 9.24 -13.78
C PRO A 150 4.25 10.52 -12.99
N ALA A 151 3.98 11.61 -13.71
CA ALA A 151 3.54 12.86 -13.08
C ALA A 151 2.11 12.76 -12.53
N ASN A 152 1.26 11.96 -13.20
CA ASN A 152 -0.14 11.78 -12.86
C ASN A 152 -0.44 10.32 -12.51
N LEU A 153 -1.37 10.13 -11.59
CA LEU A 153 -1.90 8.81 -11.25
C LEU A 153 -2.78 8.29 -12.40
N SER A 154 -2.74 6.99 -12.66
CA SER A 154 -3.65 6.33 -13.60
C SER A 154 -5.04 6.13 -12.99
N TRP A 155 -5.11 6.00 -11.66
CA TRP A 155 -6.33 5.98 -10.89
C TRP A 155 -6.04 6.39 -9.44
N GLU A 156 -6.98 7.12 -8.85
CA GLU A 156 -6.93 7.49 -7.42
C GLU A 156 -8.30 7.27 -6.81
N TRP A 157 -8.33 6.82 -5.57
CA TRP A 157 -9.54 6.81 -4.76
C TRP A 157 -9.28 7.41 -3.38
N SER A 158 -10.17 8.32 -2.99
CA SER A 158 -10.19 8.94 -1.66
C SER A 158 -11.59 9.49 -1.39
N ILE A 159 -11.98 9.55 -0.13
CA ILE A 159 -13.15 10.32 0.34
C ILE A 159 -12.71 11.53 1.17
N GLY A 160 -11.52 12.03 0.88
CA GLY A 160 -10.95 13.21 1.52
C GLY A 160 -10.78 13.03 3.03
N THR A 161 -11.08 14.06 3.78
CA THR A 161 -10.92 14.11 5.25
C THR A 161 -11.84 13.18 6.02
N ASP A 162 -12.84 12.58 5.37
CA ASP A 162 -13.78 11.65 6.02
C ASP A 162 -13.12 10.31 6.38
N MET A 163 -12.00 9.97 5.73
CA MET A 163 -11.20 8.79 6.05
C MET A 163 -9.71 9.08 6.05
N TYR A 164 -9.10 8.96 7.21
CA TYR A 164 -7.66 9.13 7.39
C TYR A 164 -7.09 8.01 8.26
N SER A 165 -6.14 7.26 7.74
CA SER A 165 -5.42 6.22 8.46
C SER A 165 -3.92 6.56 8.48
N SER A 166 -3.43 7.05 9.60
CA SER A 166 -2.08 7.61 9.74
C SER A 166 -0.95 6.57 9.62
N ALA A 167 -1.27 5.28 9.71
CA ALA A 167 -0.31 4.17 9.67
C ALA A 167 -0.99 2.88 9.25
N ILE A 168 -0.20 1.79 9.06
CA ILE A 168 -0.69 0.49 8.60
C ILE A 168 -1.57 0.65 7.36
N SER A 169 -2.54 -0.24 7.11
CA SER A 169 -3.44 -0.13 5.95
C SER A 169 -2.90 -0.80 4.69
N GLY A 170 -3.76 -0.94 3.72
CA GLY A 170 -3.40 -1.53 2.43
C GLY A 170 -4.57 -1.55 1.46
N SER A 171 -4.28 -1.91 0.22
CA SER A 171 -5.29 -2.03 -0.83
C SER A 171 -4.94 -3.13 -1.82
N THR A 172 -5.95 -3.78 -2.36
CA THR A 172 -5.75 -4.80 -3.39
C THR A 172 -6.85 -4.77 -4.44
N ARG A 173 -6.47 -4.91 -5.71
CA ARG A 173 -7.41 -5.06 -6.82
C ARG A 173 -7.97 -6.47 -6.78
N LEU A 174 -9.28 -6.61 -6.93
CA LEU A 174 -9.98 -7.89 -6.93
C LEU A 174 -10.27 -8.36 -8.36
N ALA A 175 -10.49 -9.65 -8.53
CA ALA A 175 -10.80 -10.27 -9.84
C ALA A 175 -12.07 -9.70 -10.51
N ASN A 176 -13.02 -9.18 -9.73
CA ASN A 176 -14.22 -8.51 -10.24
C ASN A 176 -13.97 -7.05 -10.70
N GLY A 177 -12.73 -6.56 -10.58
CA GLY A 177 -12.34 -5.20 -10.91
C GLY A 177 -12.47 -4.20 -9.76
N ASN A 178 -13.12 -4.57 -8.67
CA ASN A 178 -13.23 -3.70 -7.49
C ASN A 178 -11.89 -3.61 -6.76
N THR A 179 -11.77 -2.66 -5.85
CA THR A 179 -10.61 -2.52 -4.95
C THR A 179 -11.05 -2.72 -3.52
N LEU A 180 -10.44 -3.70 -2.83
CA LEU A 180 -10.58 -3.85 -1.39
C LEU A 180 -9.56 -2.94 -0.70
N ILE A 181 -10.04 -2.11 0.21
CA ILE A 181 -9.24 -1.10 0.92
C ILE A 181 -9.36 -1.34 2.42
N THR A 182 -8.22 -1.35 3.11
CA THR A 182 -8.15 -1.45 4.57
C THR A 182 -7.72 -0.11 5.14
N PHE A 183 -8.59 0.58 5.87
CA PHE A 183 -8.22 1.69 6.74
C PHE A 183 -7.84 1.13 8.11
N GLY A 184 -6.56 0.81 8.23
CA GLY A 184 -6.08 -0.07 9.32
C GLY A 184 -6.23 0.52 10.71
N MET A 185 -6.03 1.84 10.88
CA MET A 185 -6.15 2.50 12.19
C MET A 185 -7.59 2.51 12.72
N GLN A 186 -8.58 2.45 11.81
CA GLN A 186 -10.02 2.40 12.14
C GLN A 186 -10.61 0.99 12.02
N GLY A 187 -9.80 -0.02 11.64
CA GLY A 187 -10.31 -1.37 11.37
C GLY A 187 -11.46 -1.41 10.38
N THR A 188 -11.51 -0.44 9.46
CA THR A 188 -12.57 -0.29 8.47
C THR A 188 -12.11 -0.84 7.13
N LEU A 189 -12.90 -1.75 6.59
CA LEU A 189 -12.69 -2.38 5.29
C LEU A 189 -13.75 -1.85 4.33
N ILE A 190 -13.32 -1.45 3.14
CA ILE A 190 -14.22 -0.93 2.10
C ILE A 190 -13.89 -1.62 0.79
N GLU A 191 -14.92 -2.00 0.04
CA GLU A 191 -14.78 -2.38 -1.36
C GLU A 191 -15.37 -1.28 -2.24
N VAL A 192 -14.60 -0.82 -3.22
CA VAL A 192 -15.02 0.20 -4.17
C VAL A 192 -14.95 -0.34 -5.58
N ASN A 193 -15.91 0.06 -6.42
CA ASN A 193 -15.88 -0.27 -7.84
C ASN A 193 -14.94 0.69 -8.61
N LEU A 194 -14.77 0.46 -9.91
CA LEU A 194 -13.90 1.30 -10.76
C LEU A 194 -14.39 2.74 -10.90
N ASN A 195 -15.68 2.99 -10.66
CA ASN A 195 -16.25 4.34 -10.68
C ASN A 195 -16.00 5.10 -9.35
N GLY A 196 -15.49 4.41 -8.33
CA GLY A 196 -15.26 4.97 -7.01
C GLY A 196 -16.43 4.82 -6.04
N ASP A 197 -17.52 4.13 -6.43
CA ASP A 197 -18.64 3.89 -5.54
C ASP A 197 -18.30 2.83 -4.50
N ILE A 198 -18.63 3.07 -3.24
CA ILE A 198 -18.51 2.08 -2.17
C ILE A 198 -19.62 1.05 -2.36
N VAL A 199 -19.22 -0.22 -2.61
CA VAL A 199 -20.16 -1.33 -2.83
C VAL A 199 -20.24 -2.29 -1.64
N TRP A 200 -19.29 -2.20 -0.71
CA TRP A 200 -19.29 -2.97 0.53
C TRP A 200 -18.44 -2.27 1.59
N LYS A 201 -18.87 -2.38 2.84
CA LYS A 201 -18.15 -1.86 4.01
C LYS A 201 -18.28 -2.81 5.18
N TYR A 202 -17.19 -3.01 5.89
CA TYR A 202 -17.14 -3.78 7.14
C TYR A 202 -16.26 -3.06 8.15
N ILE A 203 -16.65 -3.09 9.40
CA ILE A 203 -15.89 -2.55 10.52
C ILE A 203 -15.56 -3.70 11.44
N SER A 204 -14.26 -3.90 11.73
CA SER A 204 -13.82 -4.96 12.63
C SER A 204 -14.39 -4.76 14.04
N PRO A 205 -15.15 -5.73 14.56
CA PRO A 205 -15.76 -5.62 15.89
C PRO A 205 -14.81 -6.05 17.01
N VAL A 206 -13.52 -6.27 16.73
CA VAL A 206 -12.54 -6.75 17.69
C VAL A 206 -11.51 -5.65 17.96
N ASN A 207 -11.31 -5.33 19.22
CA ASN A 207 -10.31 -4.38 19.69
C ASN A 207 -9.37 -5.02 20.74
N ASN A 208 -8.51 -4.22 21.36
CA ASN A 208 -7.53 -4.70 22.35
C ASN A 208 -8.19 -5.28 23.62
N LEU A 209 -9.46 -4.99 23.88
CA LEU A 209 -10.20 -5.45 25.04
C LEU A 209 -11.08 -6.67 24.73
N GLY A 210 -11.22 -7.05 23.46
CA GLY A 210 -12.01 -8.17 23.02
C GLY A 210 -13.06 -7.79 21.98
N ILE A 211 -14.16 -8.53 21.96
CA ILE A 211 -15.26 -8.30 21.05
C ILE A 211 -16.10 -7.11 21.54
N MET A 212 -16.39 -6.19 20.64
CA MET A 212 -17.23 -5.02 20.88
C MET A 212 -18.71 -5.38 20.75
N ASN A 213 -19.58 -4.59 21.38
CA ASN A 213 -21.01 -4.66 21.10
C ASN A 213 -21.35 -3.81 19.89
N GLN A 214 -22.43 -4.16 19.20
CA GLN A 214 -22.93 -3.33 18.11
C GLN A 214 -23.28 -1.94 18.60
N GLY A 215 -22.77 -0.90 17.91
CA GLY A 215 -22.97 0.49 18.30
C GLY A 215 -21.94 1.05 19.27
N ASP A 216 -21.01 0.25 19.76
CA ASP A 216 -19.90 0.75 20.54
C ASP A 216 -19.05 1.71 19.69
N SER A 217 -18.56 2.77 20.33
CA SER A 217 -17.68 3.74 19.67
C SER A 217 -16.34 3.14 19.36
N ILE A 218 -15.91 3.24 18.09
CA ILE A 218 -14.62 2.74 17.59
C ILE A 218 -13.54 3.82 17.85
N PHE A 219 -13.30 4.24 19.10
CA PHE A 219 -12.41 5.37 19.27
C PHE A 219 -11.23 5.13 20.21
N GLU A 220 -10.14 5.71 19.74
CA GLU A 220 -8.92 6.23 20.35
C GLU A 220 -8.33 5.43 21.51
N GLY A 221 -7.22 4.77 21.24
CA GLY A 221 -6.42 4.07 22.24
C GLY A 221 -6.70 2.58 22.35
N ASN A 222 -7.94 2.15 22.24
CA ASN A 222 -8.37 0.75 22.26
C ASN A 222 -8.87 0.26 20.89
N GLY A 223 -8.42 0.92 19.83
CA GLY A 223 -8.96 0.78 18.49
C GLY A 223 -8.93 -0.65 17.96
N ASN A 224 -9.88 -0.94 17.10
CA ASN A 224 -10.05 -2.16 16.32
C ASN A 224 -9.07 -2.25 15.15
N LYS A 225 -7.80 -1.90 15.37
CA LYS A 225 -6.77 -1.81 14.34
C LYS A 225 -6.58 -3.13 13.61
N VAL A 226 -6.51 -3.06 12.28
CA VAL A 226 -6.22 -4.18 11.39
C VAL A 226 -5.05 -3.79 10.50
N PHE A 227 -3.98 -4.58 10.46
CA PHE A 227 -2.78 -4.22 9.68
C PHE A 227 -3.13 -4.09 8.20
N LYS A 228 -3.66 -5.15 7.61
CA LYS A 228 -4.26 -5.23 6.27
C LYS A 228 -5.11 -6.49 6.15
N VAL A 229 -5.93 -6.58 5.11
CA VAL A 229 -6.74 -7.77 4.83
C VAL A 229 -6.51 -8.26 3.42
N GLU A 230 -6.71 -9.56 3.24
CA GLU A 230 -6.72 -10.23 1.96
C GLU A 230 -8.07 -10.91 1.77
N ARG A 231 -8.56 -10.94 0.54
CA ARG A 231 -9.75 -11.72 0.17
C ARG A 231 -9.33 -12.94 -0.62
N TYR A 232 -9.77 -14.10 -0.18
CA TYR A 232 -9.58 -15.35 -0.89
C TYR A 232 -10.91 -15.83 -1.43
N ASP A 233 -10.90 -16.29 -2.68
CA ASP A 233 -12.05 -16.95 -3.30
C ASP A 233 -12.33 -18.29 -2.60
N ALA A 234 -13.61 -18.68 -2.53
CA ALA A 234 -14.00 -19.98 -1.94
C ALA A 234 -13.37 -21.18 -2.66
N TYR A 235 -12.98 -21.04 -3.93
CA TYR A 235 -12.28 -22.05 -4.71
C TYR A 235 -10.76 -21.97 -4.57
N HIS A 236 -10.24 -21.06 -3.77
CA HIS A 236 -8.81 -20.98 -3.49
C HIS A 236 -8.25 -22.35 -3.08
N PRO A 237 -7.07 -22.79 -3.56
CA PRO A 237 -6.54 -24.15 -3.31
C PRO A 237 -6.56 -24.60 -1.86
N ALA A 238 -6.32 -23.68 -0.93
CA ALA A 238 -6.37 -23.96 0.53
C ALA A 238 -7.78 -24.10 1.10
N LEU A 239 -8.82 -23.62 0.40
CA LEU A 239 -10.21 -23.57 0.87
C LEU A 239 -11.13 -24.56 0.14
N LYS A 240 -10.85 -24.90 -1.13
CA LYS A 240 -11.72 -25.68 -2.02
C LYS A 240 -12.17 -27.05 -1.49
N SER A 241 -11.42 -27.63 -0.53
CA SER A 241 -11.74 -28.91 0.10
C SER A 241 -12.37 -28.76 1.47
N ARG A 242 -12.63 -27.51 1.94
CA ARG A 242 -13.20 -27.23 3.25
C ARG A 242 -14.69 -26.92 3.10
N ILE A 243 -15.48 -27.37 4.06
CA ILE A 243 -16.86 -26.95 4.19
C ILE A 243 -16.83 -25.62 4.97
N LEU A 244 -17.09 -24.53 4.30
CA LEU A 244 -17.18 -23.20 4.93
C LEU A 244 -18.62 -22.99 5.37
N THR A 245 -18.90 -23.25 6.65
CA THR A 245 -20.21 -22.97 7.25
C THR A 245 -20.18 -21.59 7.88
N THR A 246 -21.29 -20.87 7.76
CA THR A 246 -21.49 -19.60 8.47
C THR A 246 -21.49 -19.88 9.98
N GLY A 247 -20.70 -19.11 10.73
CA GLY A 247 -20.76 -19.09 12.20
C GLY A 247 -21.86 -18.16 12.71
N ASP A 248 -21.94 -18.06 14.03
CA ASP A 248 -22.81 -17.07 14.69
C ASP A 248 -22.22 -15.64 14.51
N TYR A 249 -23.04 -14.64 14.82
CA TYR A 249 -22.56 -13.25 14.86
C TYR A 249 -21.43 -13.09 15.88
N ILE A 250 -20.40 -12.32 15.52
CA ILE A 250 -19.28 -12.06 16.41
C ILE A 250 -19.70 -11.09 17.51
N GLU A 251 -20.43 -10.01 17.15
CA GLU A 251 -20.96 -9.02 18.08
C GLU A 251 -22.26 -9.48 18.73
N THR A 252 -22.49 -9.06 19.96
CA THR A 252 -23.81 -9.17 20.57
C THR A 252 -24.67 -7.97 20.15
N TRP A 253 -25.89 -8.25 19.68
CA TRP A 253 -26.86 -7.21 19.41
C TRP A 253 -27.33 -6.60 20.73
N LEU A 254 -27.34 -5.26 20.79
CA LEU A 254 -28.11 -4.60 21.83
C LEU A 254 -29.58 -4.79 21.51
N ASP A 255 -30.41 -5.23 22.47
CA ASP A 255 -31.87 -5.49 22.32
C ASP A 255 -32.73 -4.29 21.85
N GLN A 256 -32.07 -3.21 21.39
CA GLN A 256 -32.70 -1.94 21.00
C GLN A 256 -32.35 -1.47 19.58
N CYS A 257 -31.77 -2.30 18.73
CA CYS A 257 -31.63 -1.92 17.33
C CYS A 257 -32.99 -2.07 16.63
N PRO A 258 -33.58 -1.00 16.10
CA PRO A 258 -34.80 -1.14 15.26
C PRO A 258 -34.44 -1.94 14.02
N ASP A 259 -35.34 -2.81 13.57
CA ASP A 259 -35.22 -3.70 12.40
C ASP A 259 -34.97 -3.01 11.05
N ASP A 260 -34.69 -1.71 11.02
CA ASP A 260 -34.69 -0.88 9.82
C ASP A 260 -33.32 -0.71 9.14
N HIS A 261 -32.27 -1.43 9.58
CA HIS A 261 -30.93 -1.28 9.02
C HIS A 261 -30.31 -2.55 8.42
N LEU A 262 -31.15 -3.46 7.92
CA LEU A 262 -30.70 -4.51 7.01
C LEU A 262 -30.73 -3.98 5.57
N VAL A 263 -29.60 -3.36 5.15
CA VAL A 263 -29.28 -3.11 3.74
C VAL A 263 -27.88 -3.59 3.46
#